data_6b133f98aae3eac86da38fe6e3b71a14
#
_entry.id   6b133f98aae3eac86da38fe6e3b71a14
#
_cell.length_a   1.000
_cell.length_b   1.000
_cell.length_c   1.000
_cell.angle_alpha   90.00
_cell.angle_beta   90.00
_cell.angle_gamma   90.00
#
_symmetry.space_group_name_H-M   'P 1'
#
loop_
_entity.id
_entity.type
_entity.pdbx_description
1 polymer ?
#
loop_
_entity_poly.entity_id
_entity_poly.type
_entity_poly.pdbx_seq_one_letter_code
_entity_poly.pdbx_strand_id
1 'polypeptide(L)'
;MELLTTNNVWMMLCTALVFFMHLGFSFLEIGLTRQKNTINILFKNFFIITMGLIVYCLVGFNLMYPGDFNIIDAFGGILGFAGPGLDAVAAADLSYSEGYTYWTDFLFQGMFAATAGTIISGAVAGRIKINAFMLIVFLYVLIVYPIVGSWQWGGGFLSTFTDEVGFYDFAGSTLVHSVGGWGGLVIIYLLGARKGKFDSSGKAVAIPGSNIPLSAAGVLILWLGWFGFNGGSVLSADPANTSLVLVTTCLAAAAGGLGASFLSTLMYKNLDITMFMNGVLGGLVGITAGADQMGPTSAIIIGAIGGAVVVLGV
;
A
#
# COMPACT_ATOMS: atom_id res chain seq x y z
N MET A 1 6.96 -3.71 -30.81
CA MET A 1 7.16 -2.28 -30.55
C MET A 1 5.84 -1.56 -30.20
N GLU A 2 4.79 -1.63 -31.03
CA GLU A 2 3.50 -0.94 -30.75
C GLU A 2 2.84 -1.42 -29.45
N LEU A 3 2.81 -2.73 -29.21
CA LEU A 3 2.25 -3.29 -27.98
C LEU A 3 3.02 -2.84 -26.73
N LEU A 4 4.37 -2.89 -26.78
CA LEU A 4 5.21 -2.40 -25.69
C LEU A 4 4.95 -0.90 -25.43
N THR A 5 4.79 -0.09 -26.48
CA THR A 5 4.47 1.33 -26.31
C THR A 5 3.15 1.53 -25.58
N THR A 6 2.08 0.84 -25.97
CA THR A 6 0.77 0.94 -25.35
C THR A 6 0.80 0.48 -23.88
N ASN A 7 1.42 -0.66 -23.62
CA ASN A 7 1.59 -1.22 -22.29
C ASN A 7 2.39 -0.28 -21.39
N ASN A 8 3.52 0.22 -21.89
CA ASN A 8 4.37 1.11 -21.10
C ASN A 8 3.68 2.46 -20.79
N VAL A 9 2.89 3.00 -21.72
CA VAL A 9 2.08 4.21 -21.46
C VAL A 9 1.05 3.94 -20.37
N TRP A 10 0.36 2.79 -20.41
CA TRP A 10 -0.56 2.37 -19.34
C TRP A 10 0.15 2.30 -17.99
N MET A 11 1.29 1.62 -17.92
CA MET A 11 2.09 1.49 -16.72
C MET A 11 2.53 2.85 -16.15
N MET A 12 2.95 3.79 -17.01
CA MET A 12 3.34 5.14 -16.59
C MET A 12 2.15 5.95 -16.08
N LEU A 13 0.98 5.82 -16.69
CA LEU A 13 -0.26 6.43 -16.18
C LEU A 13 -0.64 5.84 -14.81
N CYS A 14 -0.57 4.52 -14.66
CA CYS A 14 -0.80 3.85 -13.39
C CYS A 14 0.22 4.30 -12.32
N THR A 15 1.48 4.43 -12.68
CA THR A 15 2.51 4.99 -11.80
C THR A 15 2.17 6.39 -11.31
N ALA A 16 1.70 7.26 -12.20
CA ALA A 16 1.26 8.60 -11.86
C ALA A 16 0.04 8.60 -10.91
N LEU A 17 -0.90 7.67 -11.11
CA LEU A 17 -2.05 7.49 -10.21
C LEU A 17 -1.63 7.02 -8.82
N VAL A 18 -0.67 6.08 -8.72
CA VAL A 18 -0.13 5.64 -7.41
C VAL A 18 0.67 6.77 -6.74
N PHE A 19 1.47 7.53 -7.51
CA PHE A 19 2.10 8.74 -6.97
C PHE A 19 1.06 9.70 -6.36
N PHE A 20 -0.06 9.90 -7.05
CA PHE A 20 -1.13 10.78 -6.59
C PHE A 20 -1.83 10.27 -5.32
N MET A 21 -1.78 8.95 -5.01
CA MET A 21 -2.27 8.42 -3.73
C MET A 21 -1.60 9.05 -2.51
N HIS A 22 -0.36 9.51 -2.62
CA HIS A 22 0.32 10.17 -1.50
C HIS A 22 -0.34 11.49 -1.09
N LEU A 23 -0.97 12.21 -2.04
CA LEU A 23 -1.83 13.34 -1.72
C LEU A 23 -3.08 12.87 -0.96
N GLY A 24 -3.69 11.75 -1.40
CA GLY A 24 -4.82 11.13 -0.73
C GLY A 24 -4.51 10.74 0.71
N PHE A 25 -3.39 10.08 0.96
CA PHE A 25 -2.92 9.77 2.31
C PHE A 25 -2.70 11.02 3.15
N SER A 26 -2.07 12.05 2.59
CA SER A 26 -1.85 13.31 3.29
C SER A 26 -3.18 13.93 3.75
N PHE A 27 -4.18 13.98 2.89
CA PHE A 27 -5.50 14.53 3.20
C PHE A 27 -6.27 13.67 4.21
N LEU A 28 -6.21 12.35 4.06
CA LEU A 28 -6.82 11.41 4.99
C LEU A 28 -6.24 11.56 6.40
N GLU A 29 -4.90 11.51 6.52
CA GLU A 29 -4.23 11.64 7.81
C GLU A 29 -4.47 12.99 8.48
N ILE A 30 -4.37 14.09 7.73
CA ILE A 30 -4.62 15.44 8.25
C ILE A 30 -6.03 15.53 8.80
N GLY A 31 -7.01 15.09 8.02
CA GLY A 31 -8.42 15.24 8.39
C GLY A 31 -8.82 14.36 9.58
N LEU A 32 -8.27 13.15 9.72
CA LEU A 32 -8.55 12.23 10.82
C LEU A 32 -7.74 12.52 12.09
N THR A 33 -6.81 13.48 12.07
CA THR A 33 -5.98 13.82 13.22
C THR A 33 -6.27 15.23 13.76
N ARG A 34 -5.63 15.58 14.87
CA ARG A 34 -5.78 16.94 15.46
C ARG A 34 -5.07 17.98 14.59
N GLN A 35 -5.69 19.12 14.37
CA GLN A 35 -5.18 20.22 13.53
C GLN A 35 -3.71 20.61 13.82
N LYS A 36 -3.28 20.58 15.07
CA LYS A 36 -1.90 20.87 15.46
C LYS A 36 -0.84 19.94 14.86
N ASN A 37 -1.26 18.80 14.31
CA ASN A 37 -0.38 17.82 13.68
C ASN A 37 -0.24 18.01 12.16
N THR A 38 -1.01 18.90 11.53
CA THR A 38 -1.10 19.08 10.07
C THR A 38 0.26 19.20 9.42
N ILE A 39 1.09 20.15 9.88
CA ILE A 39 2.43 20.39 9.30
C ILE A 39 3.34 19.17 9.49
N ASN A 40 3.27 18.50 10.65
CA ASN A 40 4.04 17.29 10.92
C ASN A 40 3.65 16.15 9.96
N ILE A 41 2.36 15.99 9.67
CA ILE A 41 1.84 14.98 8.76
C ILE A 41 2.28 15.28 7.32
N LEU A 42 2.13 16.53 6.87
CA LEU A 42 2.60 16.93 5.54
C LEU A 42 4.09 16.62 5.39
N PHE A 43 4.91 17.02 6.36
CA PHE A 43 6.35 16.78 6.34
C PHE A 43 6.66 15.27 6.22
N LYS A 44 5.98 14.41 7.00
CA LYS A 44 6.15 12.96 6.92
C LYS A 44 5.85 12.42 5.52
N ASN A 45 4.71 12.81 4.95
CA ASN A 45 4.30 12.32 3.63
C ASN A 45 5.26 12.77 2.52
N PHE A 46 5.71 14.02 2.52
CA PHE A 46 6.74 14.49 1.59
C PHE A 46 8.07 13.75 1.78
N PHE A 47 8.49 13.56 3.04
CA PHE A 47 9.71 12.82 3.36
C PHE A 47 9.65 11.37 2.85
N ILE A 48 8.53 10.68 3.03
CA ILE A 48 8.37 9.29 2.57
C ILE A 48 8.61 9.17 1.07
N ILE A 49 7.96 10.03 0.27
CA ILE A 49 8.10 9.98 -1.19
C ILE A 49 9.53 10.28 -1.61
N THR A 50 10.08 11.38 -1.12
CA THR A 50 11.40 11.86 -1.56
C THR A 50 12.52 10.93 -1.11
N MET A 51 12.53 10.57 0.16
CA MET A 51 13.48 9.62 0.73
C MET A 51 13.27 8.22 0.15
N GLY A 52 12.01 7.78 0.06
CA GLY A 52 11.65 6.47 -0.43
C GLY A 52 12.19 6.21 -1.84
N LEU A 53 11.97 7.14 -2.78
CA LEU A 53 12.51 7.04 -4.13
C LEU A 53 14.04 6.97 -4.15
N ILE A 54 14.71 7.82 -3.36
CA ILE A 54 16.17 7.86 -3.34
C ILE A 54 16.74 6.54 -2.81
N VAL A 55 16.26 6.04 -1.66
CA VAL A 55 16.81 4.82 -1.07
C VAL A 55 16.42 3.58 -1.87
N TYR A 56 15.23 3.59 -2.48
CA TYR A 56 14.80 2.51 -3.35
C TYR A 56 15.66 2.46 -4.63
N CYS A 57 16.03 3.61 -5.18
CA CYS A 57 16.97 3.72 -6.31
C CYS A 57 18.37 3.21 -5.94
N LEU A 58 18.88 3.56 -4.76
CA LEU A 58 20.24 3.24 -4.38
C LEU A 58 20.44 1.78 -3.96
N VAL A 59 19.40 1.18 -3.34
CA VAL A 59 19.51 -0.14 -2.70
C VAL A 59 18.24 -0.97 -2.88
N GLY A 60 17.06 -0.38 -2.63
CA GLY A 60 15.81 -1.11 -2.45
C GLY A 60 15.40 -1.91 -3.68
N PHE A 61 15.52 -1.35 -4.87
CA PHE A 61 15.15 -2.05 -6.11
C PHE A 61 15.94 -3.34 -6.29
N ASN A 62 17.25 -3.29 -6.09
CA ASN A 62 18.14 -4.43 -6.24
C ASN A 62 18.14 -5.41 -5.06
N LEU A 63 17.57 -5.03 -3.90
CA LEU A 63 17.20 -5.96 -2.84
C LEU A 63 15.90 -6.69 -3.14
N MET A 64 14.95 -6.00 -3.79
CA MET A 64 13.64 -6.57 -4.11
C MET A 64 13.70 -7.48 -5.33
N TYR A 65 14.51 -7.13 -6.31
CA TYR A 65 14.75 -7.87 -7.54
C TYR A 65 16.23 -8.25 -7.68
N PRO A 66 16.72 -9.18 -6.83
CA PRO A 66 18.13 -9.49 -6.77
C PRO A 66 18.63 -10.30 -7.98
N GLY A 67 17.72 -10.87 -8.80
CA GLY A 67 18.06 -11.88 -9.80
C GLY A 67 18.43 -13.21 -9.14
N ASP A 68 19.54 -13.22 -8.38
CA ASP A 68 20.00 -14.37 -7.60
C ASP A 68 19.97 -14.07 -6.10
N PHE A 69 19.56 -15.05 -5.29
CA PHE A 69 19.60 -14.94 -3.82
C PHE A 69 20.98 -15.27 -3.28
N ASN A 70 21.95 -14.44 -3.62
CA ASN A 70 23.39 -14.65 -3.42
C ASN A 70 23.88 -14.45 -1.97
N ILE A 71 23.01 -14.07 -1.03
CA ILE A 71 23.36 -13.87 0.39
C ILE A 71 22.78 -14.99 1.26
N ILE A 72 21.48 -15.29 1.12
CA ILE A 72 20.81 -16.40 1.81
C ILE A 72 19.87 -17.09 0.80
N ASP A 73 20.34 -18.21 0.25
CA ASP A 73 19.61 -19.03 -0.71
C ASP A 73 18.84 -20.19 -0.06
N ALA A 74 18.50 -20.06 1.22
CA ALA A 74 17.71 -21.07 1.90
C ALA A 74 16.25 -21.05 1.43
N PHE A 75 15.62 -22.22 1.33
CA PHE A 75 14.20 -22.41 0.94
C PHE A 75 13.82 -21.86 -0.43
N GLY A 76 14.78 -21.61 -1.34
CA GLY A 76 14.52 -21.03 -2.65
C GLY A 76 14.63 -19.50 -2.69
N GLY A 77 15.31 -18.92 -1.71
CA GLY A 77 15.72 -17.51 -1.74
C GLY A 77 15.09 -16.62 -0.66
N ILE A 78 15.89 -16.27 0.34
CA ILE A 78 15.49 -15.36 1.43
C ILE A 78 16.07 -13.97 1.24
N LEU A 79 17.35 -13.88 0.83
CA LEU A 79 18.05 -12.59 0.71
C LEU A 79 19.06 -12.63 -0.43
N GLY A 80 18.92 -11.68 -1.33
CA GLY A 80 19.86 -11.42 -2.41
C GLY A 80 20.06 -9.93 -2.61
N PHE A 81 21.12 -9.56 -3.31
CA PHE A 81 21.41 -8.17 -3.67
C PHE A 81 22.18 -8.08 -4.98
N ALA A 82 21.61 -7.42 -5.96
CA ALA A 82 22.22 -7.24 -7.28
C ALA A 82 23.27 -6.11 -7.36
N GLY A 83 23.50 -5.41 -6.26
CA GLY A 83 24.44 -4.28 -6.19
C GLY A 83 23.76 -2.92 -6.00
N PRO A 84 24.55 -1.87 -5.74
CA PRO A 84 24.01 -0.54 -5.51
C PRO A 84 23.65 0.19 -6.79
N GLY A 85 22.61 1.00 -6.76
CA GLY A 85 22.16 1.84 -7.87
C GLY A 85 21.36 1.07 -8.92
N LEU A 86 20.91 1.77 -9.96
CA LEU A 86 20.17 1.19 -11.07
C LEU A 86 21.12 0.82 -12.22
N ASP A 87 20.84 -0.28 -12.90
CA ASP A 87 21.66 -0.73 -14.03
C ASP A 87 21.30 0.01 -15.32
N ALA A 88 22.17 0.93 -15.73
CA ALA A 88 21.98 1.70 -16.95
C ALA A 88 22.08 0.84 -18.23
N VAL A 89 22.75 -0.31 -18.19
CA VAL A 89 22.85 -1.24 -19.32
C VAL A 89 21.54 -2.01 -19.46
N ALA A 90 21.02 -2.57 -18.38
CA ALA A 90 19.71 -3.21 -18.36
C ALA A 90 18.60 -2.23 -18.75
N ALA A 91 18.72 -0.96 -18.36
CA ALA A 91 17.77 0.08 -18.70
C ALA A 91 17.72 0.46 -20.19
N ALA A 92 18.77 0.20 -20.95
CA ALA A 92 18.82 0.41 -22.41
C ALA A 92 18.20 -0.75 -23.19
N ASP A 93 17.94 -1.88 -22.53
CA ASP A 93 17.36 -3.07 -23.15
C ASP A 93 15.83 -2.98 -23.17
N LEU A 94 15.25 -2.80 -24.37
CA LEU A 94 13.81 -2.78 -24.55
C LEU A 94 13.17 -4.19 -24.49
N SER A 95 13.97 -5.25 -24.38
CA SER A 95 13.50 -6.61 -24.14
C SER A 95 13.37 -6.97 -22.65
N TYR A 96 13.58 -6.00 -21.74
CA TYR A 96 13.48 -6.18 -20.29
C TYR A 96 12.18 -6.85 -19.86
N SER A 97 11.05 -6.40 -20.42
CA SER A 97 9.74 -6.99 -20.24
C SER A 97 8.87 -6.74 -21.47
N GLU A 98 7.90 -7.62 -21.72
CA GLU A 98 6.90 -7.43 -22.78
C GLU A 98 5.94 -6.26 -22.49
N GLY A 99 5.74 -5.93 -21.21
CA GLY A 99 4.76 -4.94 -20.77
C GLY A 99 5.32 -3.55 -20.45
N TYR A 100 6.62 -3.44 -20.14
CA TYR A 100 7.18 -2.17 -19.66
C TYR A 100 8.71 -2.14 -19.73
N THR A 101 9.27 -0.92 -19.66
CA THR A 101 10.72 -0.74 -19.59
C THR A 101 11.23 -0.85 -18.15
N TYR A 102 12.53 -1.09 -17.98
CA TYR A 102 13.21 -1.09 -16.69
C TYR A 102 12.93 0.18 -15.86
N TRP A 103 12.93 1.36 -16.50
CA TRP A 103 12.65 2.63 -15.83
C TRP A 103 11.21 2.73 -15.32
N THR A 104 10.27 2.18 -16.07
CA THR A 104 8.85 2.13 -15.68
C THR A 104 8.67 1.20 -14.48
N ASP A 105 9.30 0.04 -14.49
CA ASP A 105 9.27 -0.90 -13.37
C ASP A 105 9.84 -0.27 -12.09
N PHE A 106 11.05 0.27 -12.18
CA PHE A 106 11.64 0.98 -11.04
C PHE A 106 10.70 2.04 -10.45
N LEU A 107 10.15 2.91 -11.30
CA LEU A 107 9.31 4.00 -10.80
C LEU A 107 7.99 3.51 -10.23
N PHE A 108 7.35 2.53 -10.86
CA PHE A 108 6.13 1.91 -10.39
C PHE A 108 6.33 1.25 -9.03
N GLN A 109 7.34 0.40 -8.89
CA GLN A 109 7.68 -0.27 -7.65
C GLN A 109 8.15 0.69 -6.55
N GLY A 110 8.83 1.77 -6.92
CA GLY A 110 9.20 2.84 -5.99
C GLY A 110 7.99 3.52 -5.34
N MET A 111 6.88 3.65 -6.07
CA MET A 111 5.62 4.17 -5.51
C MET A 111 5.02 3.20 -4.49
N PHE A 112 5.11 1.91 -4.72
CA PHE A 112 4.66 0.87 -3.78
C PHE A 112 5.50 0.86 -2.49
N ALA A 113 6.81 1.00 -2.61
CA ALA A 113 7.73 1.13 -1.48
C ALA A 113 7.37 2.35 -0.59
N ALA A 114 7.11 3.48 -1.21
CA ALA A 114 6.64 4.68 -0.51
C ALA A 114 5.25 4.46 0.12
N THR A 115 4.36 3.70 -0.54
CA THR A 115 3.03 3.38 0.00
C THR A 115 3.12 2.55 1.29
N ALA A 116 4.00 1.55 1.37
CA ALA A 116 4.23 0.81 2.60
C ALA A 116 4.66 1.72 3.76
N GLY A 117 5.55 2.69 3.49
CA GLY A 117 5.98 3.71 4.45
C GLY A 117 4.85 4.63 4.93
N THR A 118 3.94 5.00 4.02
CA THR A 118 2.84 5.91 4.36
C THR A 118 1.75 5.25 5.21
N ILE A 119 1.56 3.93 5.10
CA ILE A 119 0.68 3.17 5.99
C ILE A 119 1.17 3.26 7.43
N ILE A 120 2.48 3.12 7.66
CA ILE A 120 3.10 3.35 8.97
C ILE A 120 2.84 4.78 9.45
N SER A 121 2.93 5.78 8.58
CA SER A 121 2.67 7.18 8.91
C SER A 121 1.31 7.39 9.54
N GLY A 122 0.25 6.86 8.91
CA GLY A 122 -1.12 6.94 9.41
C GLY A 122 -1.28 6.27 10.77
N ALA A 123 -0.73 5.07 10.94
CA ALA A 123 -0.82 4.29 12.16
C ALA A 123 -0.22 5.01 13.38
N VAL A 124 0.92 5.69 13.21
CA VAL A 124 1.65 6.36 14.30
C VAL A 124 1.34 7.85 14.43
N ALA A 125 0.42 8.38 13.60
CA ALA A 125 0.06 9.79 13.59
C ALA A 125 -0.37 10.29 14.99
N GLY A 126 0.17 11.44 15.40
CA GLY A 126 -0.12 12.08 16.68
C GLY A 126 0.52 11.44 17.91
N ARG A 127 1.42 10.45 17.74
CA ARG A 127 2.11 9.80 18.87
C ARG A 127 3.63 9.68 18.69
N ILE A 128 4.17 9.73 17.49
CA ILE A 128 5.60 9.59 17.21
C ILE A 128 6.29 10.96 17.07
N LYS A 129 7.56 11.04 17.48
CA LYS A 129 8.43 12.19 17.18
C LYS A 129 8.89 12.10 15.72
N ILE A 130 8.95 13.24 15.03
CA ILE A 130 9.28 13.29 13.60
C ILE A 130 10.62 12.65 13.25
N ASN A 131 11.68 12.94 14.02
CA ASN A 131 13.01 12.39 13.76
C ASN A 131 13.05 10.85 13.92
N ALA A 132 12.34 10.31 14.92
CA ALA A 132 12.23 8.85 15.10
C ALA A 132 11.45 8.23 13.92
N PHE A 133 10.36 8.88 13.48
CA PHE A 133 9.62 8.44 12.33
C PHE A 133 10.48 8.40 11.06
N MET A 134 11.23 9.48 10.80
CA MET A 134 12.10 9.57 9.62
C MET A 134 13.14 8.43 9.59
N LEU A 135 13.79 8.15 10.73
CA LEU A 135 14.76 7.05 10.81
C LEU A 135 14.11 5.68 10.60
N ILE A 136 12.97 5.44 11.24
CA ILE A 136 12.28 4.14 11.14
C ILE A 136 11.83 3.90 9.70
N VAL A 137 11.17 4.89 9.07
CA VAL A 137 10.67 4.71 7.70
C VAL A 137 11.81 4.62 6.70
N PHE A 138 12.91 5.36 6.91
CA PHE A 138 14.12 5.20 6.11
C PHE A 138 14.62 3.74 6.13
N LEU A 139 14.82 3.15 7.31
CA LEU A 139 15.25 1.77 7.44
C LEU A 139 14.21 0.78 6.90
N TYR A 140 12.93 1.10 7.06
CA TYR A 140 11.84 0.25 6.61
C TYR A 140 11.77 0.15 5.09
N VAL A 141 11.88 1.27 4.39
CA VAL A 141 11.86 1.32 2.91
C VAL A 141 13.18 0.84 2.32
N LEU A 142 14.30 1.06 3.04
CA LEU A 142 15.62 0.62 2.59
C LEU A 142 15.78 -0.91 2.67
N ILE A 143 15.26 -1.55 3.73
CA ILE A 143 15.60 -2.93 4.11
C ILE A 143 14.34 -3.81 4.18
N VAL A 144 13.38 -3.48 5.04
CA VAL A 144 12.28 -4.39 5.39
C VAL A 144 11.36 -4.63 4.20
N TYR A 145 10.89 -3.57 3.58
CA TYR A 145 9.97 -3.66 2.45
C TYR A 145 10.59 -4.42 1.25
N PRO A 146 11.80 -4.07 0.77
CA PRO A 146 12.40 -4.77 -0.36
C PRO A 146 12.65 -6.25 -0.10
N ILE A 147 13.13 -6.61 1.08
CA ILE A 147 13.38 -8.02 1.43
C ILE A 147 12.06 -8.81 1.42
N VAL A 148 11.00 -8.29 2.05
CA VAL A 148 9.70 -8.99 2.04
C VAL A 148 9.12 -9.06 0.63
N GLY A 149 9.25 -8.00 -0.17
CA GLY A 149 8.85 -7.99 -1.58
C GLY A 149 9.60 -9.00 -2.43
N SER A 150 10.90 -9.21 -2.16
CA SER A 150 11.71 -10.19 -2.90
C SER A 150 11.25 -11.62 -2.71
N TRP A 151 10.60 -11.94 -1.59
CA TRP A 151 10.15 -13.31 -1.30
C TRP A 151 9.11 -13.85 -2.28
N GLN A 152 8.31 -12.99 -2.90
CA GLN A 152 7.37 -13.38 -3.95
C GLN A 152 7.66 -12.66 -5.27
N TRP A 153 7.57 -11.32 -5.30
CA TRP A 153 7.71 -10.56 -6.54
C TRP A 153 9.14 -10.61 -7.10
N GLY A 154 10.14 -10.77 -6.25
CA GLY A 154 11.53 -10.99 -6.64
C GLY A 154 11.91 -12.46 -6.92
N GLY A 155 10.93 -13.38 -6.92
CA GLY A 155 11.17 -14.80 -7.22
C GLY A 155 11.73 -15.63 -6.05
N GLY A 156 11.64 -15.11 -4.79
CA GLY A 156 12.15 -15.79 -3.60
C GLY A 156 11.22 -16.90 -3.07
N PHE A 157 11.46 -17.34 -1.84
CA PHE A 157 10.90 -18.57 -1.28
C PHE A 157 9.37 -18.67 -1.27
N LEU A 158 8.66 -17.53 -1.22
CA LEU A 158 7.19 -17.55 -1.27
C LEU A 158 6.67 -17.84 -2.69
N SER A 159 7.40 -17.46 -3.74
CA SER A 159 7.02 -17.78 -5.11
C SER A 159 7.19 -19.27 -5.44
N THR A 160 8.04 -19.97 -4.70
CA THR A 160 8.37 -21.39 -4.88
C THR A 160 7.93 -22.27 -3.72
N PHE A 161 7.09 -21.75 -2.82
CA PHE A 161 6.74 -22.39 -1.54
C PHE A 161 6.14 -23.79 -1.68
N THR A 162 5.43 -24.06 -2.79
CA THR A 162 5.02 -25.41 -3.17
C THR A 162 5.18 -25.60 -4.68
N ASP A 163 5.45 -26.82 -5.12
CA ASP A 163 5.57 -27.15 -6.55
C ASP A 163 4.25 -26.92 -7.33
N GLU A 164 3.12 -26.85 -6.62
CA GLU A 164 1.79 -26.74 -7.23
C GLU A 164 1.11 -25.39 -7.00
N VAL A 165 1.31 -24.76 -5.82
CA VAL A 165 0.65 -23.49 -5.45
C VAL A 165 1.61 -22.64 -4.65
N GLY A 166 2.26 -21.68 -5.28
CA GLY A 166 3.02 -20.63 -4.60
C GLY A 166 2.09 -19.68 -3.81
N PHE A 167 2.65 -18.93 -2.87
CA PHE A 167 1.96 -17.80 -2.30
C PHE A 167 1.70 -16.75 -3.37
N TYR A 168 0.48 -16.24 -3.45
CA TYR A 168 0.08 -15.27 -4.46
C TYR A 168 -0.45 -13.99 -3.84
N ASP A 169 0.15 -12.88 -4.21
CA ASP A 169 -0.31 -11.52 -3.88
C ASP A 169 -0.18 -10.64 -5.14
N PHE A 170 -1.29 -10.47 -5.83
CA PHE A 170 -1.34 -9.79 -7.12
C PHE A 170 -0.77 -8.37 -7.07
N ALA A 171 -1.27 -7.54 -6.14
CA ALA A 171 -0.90 -6.14 -6.10
C ALA A 171 -0.47 -5.64 -4.71
N GLY A 172 -0.35 -6.49 -3.70
CA GLY A 172 0.26 -6.10 -2.42
C GLY A 172 -0.70 -5.93 -1.25
N SER A 173 -1.79 -6.70 -1.13
CA SER A 173 -2.52 -6.76 0.16
C SER A 173 -1.58 -7.14 1.28
N THR A 174 -0.68 -8.11 1.03
CA THR A 174 0.32 -8.56 2.00
C THR A 174 1.62 -7.79 1.84
N LEU A 175 2.22 -7.83 0.64
CA LEU A 175 3.57 -7.32 0.40
C LEU A 175 3.71 -5.80 0.55
N VAL A 176 2.61 -5.05 0.48
CA VAL A 176 2.59 -3.60 0.73
C VAL A 176 1.79 -3.26 1.98
N HIS A 177 0.49 -3.61 1.99
CA HIS A 177 -0.44 -3.15 3.03
C HIS A 177 -0.22 -3.88 4.36
N SER A 178 -0.09 -5.21 4.35
CA SER A 178 0.18 -5.95 5.58
C SER A 178 1.59 -5.66 6.11
N VAL A 179 2.58 -5.53 5.22
CA VAL A 179 3.95 -5.12 5.62
C VAL A 179 3.88 -3.77 6.33
N GLY A 180 3.28 -2.74 5.73
CA GLY A 180 3.08 -1.45 6.39
C GLY A 180 2.25 -1.54 7.67
N GLY A 181 1.21 -2.37 7.68
CA GLY A 181 0.34 -2.63 8.82
C GLY A 181 1.08 -3.25 10.02
N TRP A 182 1.88 -4.28 9.82
CA TRP A 182 2.72 -4.89 10.86
C TRP A 182 3.74 -3.92 11.41
N GLY A 183 4.42 -3.14 10.54
CA GLY A 183 5.31 -2.08 10.97
C GLY A 183 4.59 -1.07 11.87
N GLY A 184 3.42 -0.60 11.44
CA GLY A 184 2.57 0.28 12.22
C GLY A 184 2.16 -0.32 13.57
N LEU A 185 1.71 -1.58 13.59
CA LEU A 185 1.27 -2.28 14.80
C LEU A 185 2.40 -2.40 15.84
N VAL A 186 3.58 -2.84 15.43
CA VAL A 186 4.74 -2.97 16.33
C VAL A 186 5.12 -1.61 16.91
N ILE A 187 5.17 -0.57 16.08
CA ILE A 187 5.53 0.78 16.56
C ILE A 187 4.47 1.33 17.51
N ILE A 188 3.17 1.10 17.23
CA ILE A 188 2.08 1.49 18.14
C ILE A 188 2.20 0.78 19.49
N TYR A 189 2.50 -0.51 19.48
CA TYR A 189 2.72 -1.28 20.70
C TYR A 189 3.85 -0.69 21.56
N LEU A 190 4.98 -0.33 20.93
CA LEU A 190 6.10 0.28 21.61
C LEU A 190 5.85 1.71 22.12
N LEU A 191 5.10 2.51 21.35
CA LEU A 191 4.79 3.91 21.70
C LEU A 191 3.64 4.05 22.71
N GLY A 192 2.76 3.08 22.77
CA GLY A 192 1.54 3.13 23.55
C GLY A 192 0.45 4.05 22.96
N ALA A 193 -0.55 4.36 23.76
CA ALA A 193 -1.71 5.16 23.35
C ALA A 193 -1.35 6.62 23.06
N ARG A 194 -2.14 7.25 22.19
CA ARG A 194 -2.05 8.71 21.97
C ARG A 194 -2.29 9.46 23.29
N LYS A 195 -1.54 10.52 23.51
CA LYS A 195 -1.70 11.36 24.71
C LYS A 195 -3.12 11.91 24.81
N GLY A 196 -3.80 11.59 25.90
CA GLY A 196 -5.20 11.95 26.16
C GLY A 196 -6.21 10.97 25.54
N LYS A 197 -5.81 9.77 25.12
CA LYS A 197 -6.73 8.73 24.65
C LYS A 197 -7.50 8.07 25.78
N PHE A 198 -6.92 8.02 26.97
CA PHE A 198 -7.58 7.49 28.17
C PHE A 198 -7.59 8.57 29.26
N ASP A 199 -8.69 8.63 30.01
CA ASP A 199 -8.82 9.47 31.21
C ASP A 199 -8.14 8.84 32.43
N SER A 200 -8.24 9.51 33.59
CA SER A 200 -7.66 9.02 34.85
C SER A 200 -8.29 7.71 35.36
N SER A 201 -9.47 7.34 34.88
CA SER A 201 -10.14 6.08 35.22
C SER A 201 -9.81 4.95 34.23
N GLY A 202 -8.99 5.23 33.20
CA GLY A 202 -8.68 4.28 32.13
C GLY A 202 -9.74 4.18 31.04
N LYS A 203 -10.78 5.03 31.07
CA LYS A 203 -11.82 5.05 30.05
C LYS A 203 -11.33 5.75 28.78
N ALA A 204 -11.64 5.16 27.62
CA ALA A 204 -11.27 5.75 26.33
C ALA A 204 -12.04 7.06 26.08
N VAL A 205 -11.29 8.08 25.66
CA VAL A 205 -11.78 9.40 25.28
C VAL A 205 -11.71 9.55 23.78
N ALA A 206 -12.78 10.06 23.16
CA ALA A 206 -12.80 10.34 21.73
C ALA A 206 -11.79 11.46 21.39
N ILE A 207 -11.02 11.24 20.33
CA ILE A 207 -10.13 12.24 19.72
C ILE A 207 -10.63 12.46 18.30
N PRO A 208 -11.58 13.38 18.06
CA PRO A 208 -12.18 13.59 16.76
C PRO A 208 -11.15 14.12 15.75
N GLY A 209 -11.34 13.76 14.49
CA GLY A 209 -10.59 14.34 13.38
C GLY A 209 -10.89 15.84 13.23
N SER A 210 -9.92 16.59 12.73
CA SER A 210 -10.04 18.05 12.59
C SER A 210 -10.78 18.50 11.33
N ASN A 211 -10.80 17.67 10.28
CA ASN A 211 -11.39 18.04 8.98
C ASN A 211 -11.88 16.81 8.21
N ILE A 212 -13.09 16.38 8.52
CA ILE A 212 -13.69 15.20 7.88
C ILE A 212 -13.91 15.38 6.37
N PRO A 213 -14.35 16.54 5.83
CA PRO A 213 -14.40 16.76 4.39
C PRO A 213 -13.06 16.54 3.68
N LEU A 214 -11.95 16.98 4.28
CA LEU A 214 -10.62 16.74 3.72
C LEU A 214 -10.26 15.25 3.73
N SER A 215 -10.62 14.52 4.80
CA SER A 215 -10.44 13.06 4.83
C SER A 215 -11.25 12.37 3.75
N ALA A 216 -12.48 12.80 3.51
CA ALA A 216 -13.33 12.24 2.46
C ALA A 216 -12.71 12.48 1.06
N ALA A 217 -12.22 13.68 0.78
CA ALA A 217 -11.47 13.95 -0.43
C ALA A 217 -10.24 13.04 -0.54
N GLY A 218 -9.51 12.83 0.57
CA GLY A 218 -8.38 11.90 0.64
C GLY A 218 -8.75 10.48 0.25
N VAL A 219 -9.87 9.95 0.77
CA VAL A 219 -10.34 8.60 0.43
C VAL A 219 -10.73 8.48 -1.05
N LEU A 220 -11.39 9.49 -1.62
CA LEU A 220 -11.74 9.49 -3.05
C LEU A 220 -10.49 9.53 -3.94
N ILE A 221 -9.48 10.29 -3.56
CA ILE A 221 -8.17 10.32 -4.26
C ILE A 221 -7.47 8.95 -4.14
N LEU A 222 -7.50 8.31 -2.97
CA LEU A 222 -6.96 6.97 -2.79
C LEU A 222 -7.70 5.95 -3.64
N TRP A 223 -9.02 6.01 -3.71
CA TRP A 223 -9.81 5.12 -4.57
C TRP A 223 -9.47 5.31 -6.04
N LEU A 224 -9.38 6.57 -6.50
CA LEU A 224 -8.91 6.86 -7.85
C LEU A 224 -7.50 6.30 -8.10
N GLY A 225 -6.58 6.49 -7.15
CA GLY A 225 -5.23 5.95 -7.25
C GLY A 225 -5.16 4.42 -7.31
N TRP A 226 -6.17 3.74 -6.75
CA TRP A 226 -6.27 2.28 -6.82
C TRP A 226 -6.53 1.75 -8.24
N PHE A 227 -7.06 2.57 -9.15
CA PHE A 227 -7.07 2.25 -10.58
C PHE A 227 -5.65 2.06 -11.11
N GLY A 228 -4.72 2.88 -10.65
CA GLY A 228 -3.29 2.71 -10.96
C GLY A 228 -2.66 1.56 -10.18
N PHE A 229 -2.98 1.44 -8.89
CA PHE A 229 -2.37 0.45 -8.01
C PHE A 229 -2.66 -0.98 -8.47
N ASN A 230 -3.94 -1.34 -8.61
CA ASN A 230 -4.34 -2.66 -9.07
C ASN A 230 -4.29 -2.78 -10.60
N GLY A 231 -4.77 -1.76 -11.34
CA GLY A 231 -4.75 -1.79 -12.81
C GLY A 231 -3.35 -1.84 -13.40
N GLY A 232 -2.38 -1.16 -12.77
CA GLY A 232 -0.96 -1.23 -13.15
C GLY A 232 -0.33 -2.58 -12.81
N SER A 233 -0.82 -3.28 -11.79
CA SER A 233 -0.30 -4.60 -11.41
C SER A 233 -0.65 -5.71 -12.41
N VAL A 234 -1.48 -5.44 -13.41
CA VAL A 234 -1.61 -6.30 -14.61
C VAL A 234 -0.32 -6.31 -15.43
N LEU A 235 0.56 -5.32 -15.24
CA LEU A 235 1.85 -5.16 -15.91
C LEU A 235 1.74 -5.05 -17.45
N SER A 236 0.55 -4.74 -17.94
CA SER A 236 0.25 -4.52 -19.36
C SER A 236 -1.09 -3.80 -19.50
N ALA A 237 -1.39 -3.35 -20.73
CA ALA A 237 -2.70 -2.81 -21.11
C ALA A 237 -3.63 -3.89 -21.69
N ASP A 238 -3.49 -5.15 -21.22
CA ASP A 238 -4.40 -6.21 -21.64
C ASP A 238 -5.85 -5.83 -21.33
N PRO A 239 -6.73 -5.75 -22.34
CA PRO A 239 -8.05 -5.16 -22.15
C PRO A 239 -8.97 -6.02 -21.26
N ALA A 240 -8.83 -7.34 -21.27
CA ALA A 240 -9.68 -8.23 -20.48
C ALA A 240 -9.27 -8.20 -19.01
N ASN A 241 -8.00 -8.41 -18.72
CA ASN A 241 -7.48 -8.43 -17.35
C ASN A 241 -7.59 -7.05 -16.70
N THR A 242 -7.18 -5.99 -17.38
CA THR A 242 -7.24 -4.63 -16.84
C THR A 242 -8.66 -4.24 -16.48
N SER A 243 -9.65 -4.48 -17.38
CA SER A 243 -11.04 -4.13 -17.10
C SER A 243 -11.63 -4.97 -15.95
N LEU A 244 -11.33 -6.27 -15.87
CA LEU A 244 -11.76 -7.12 -14.76
C LEU A 244 -11.21 -6.60 -13.42
N VAL A 245 -9.91 -6.35 -13.34
CA VAL A 245 -9.23 -5.84 -12.14
C VAL A 245 -9.82 -4.51 -11.66
N LEU A 246 -10.12 -3.60 -12.57
CA LEU A 246 -10.75 -2.32 -12.21
C LEU A 246 -12.18 -2.50 -11.70
N VAL A 247 -12.96 -3.41 -12.30
CA VAL A 247 -14.32 -3.72 -11.84
C VAL A 247 -14.30 -4.35 -10.45
N THR A 248 -13.49 -5.39 -10.23
CA THR A 248 -13.39 -6.09 -8.94
C THR A 248 -12.91 -5.14 -7.84
N THR A 249 -11.92 -4.28 -8.14
CA THR A 249 -11.44 -3.23 -7.23
C THR A 249 -12.56 -2.27 -6.82
N CYS A 250 -13.32 -1.75 -7.78
CA CYS A 250 -14.41 -0.81 -7.49
C CYS A 250 -15.54 -1.46 -6.70
N LEU A 251 -15.94 -2.68 -7.06
CA LEU A 251 -17.01 -3.40 -6.35
C LEU A 251 -16.61 -3.72 -4.90
N ALA A 252 -15.36 -4.12 -4.66
CA ALA A 252 -14.88 -4.38 -3.31
C ALA A 252 -14.81 -3.10 -2.47
N ALA A 253 -14.38 -1.98 -3.04
CA ALA A 253 -14.39 -0.68 -2.37
C ALA A 253 -15.81 -0.25 -1.95
N ALA A 254 -16.76 -0.33 -2.88
CA ALA A 254 -18.16 0.01 -2.62
C ALA A 254 -18.78 -0.91 -1.54
N ALA A 255 -18.57 -2.22 -1.66
CA ALA A 255 -19.07 -3.20 -0.70
C ALA A 255 -18.43 -3.03 0.68
N GLY A 256 -17.15 -2.66 0.74
CA GLY A 256 -16.44 -2.38 1.99
C GLY A 256 -17.03 -1.19 2.74
N GLY A 257 -17.29 -0.09 2.03
CA GLY A 257 -17.94 1.09 2.62
C GLY A 257 -19.34 0.78 3.15
N LEU A 258 -20.16 0.10 2.33
CA LEU A 258 -21.53 -0.29 2.73
C LEU A 258 -21.52 -1.30 3.89
N GLY A 259 -20.64 -2.31 3.85
CA GLY A 259 -20.49 -3.31 4.91
C GLY A 259 -20.08 -2.69 6.25
N ALA A 260 -19.09 -1.79 6.23
CA ALA A 260 -18.68 -1.05 7.41
C ALA A 260 -19.80 -0.15 7.95
N SER A 261 -20.50 0.57 7.08
CA SER A 261 -21.63 1.42 7.47
C SER A 261 -22.76 0.60 8.11
N PHE A 262 -23.11 -0.52 7.51
CA PHE A 262 -24.12 -1.42 8.04
C PHE A 262 -23.76 -1.96 9.42
N LEU A 263 -22.55 -2.54 9.56
CA LEU A 263 -22.10 -3.14 10.81
C LEU A 263 -21.96 -2.09 11.93
N SER A 264 -21.33 -0.94 11.62
CA SER A 264 -21.16 0.14 12.60
C SER A 264 -22.52 0.72 13.07
N THR A 265 -23.51 0.82 12.17
CA THR A 265 -24.86 1.24 12.52
C THR A 265 -25.56 0.22 13.42
N LEU A 266 -25.39 -1.08 13.18
CA LEU A 266 -25.91 -2.13 14.06
C LEU A 266 -25.31 -2.06 15.46
N MET A 267 -23.99 -1.86 15.56
CA MET A 267 -23.24 -1.86 16.82
C MET A 267 -23.46 -0.56 17.62
N TYR A 268 -23.37 0.59 16.95
CA TYR A 268 -23.33 1.90 17.61
C TYR A 268 -24.62 2.72 17.46
N LYS A 269 -25.59 2.22 16.69
CA LYS A 269 -26.89 2.90 16.45
C LYS A 269 -26.74 4.29 15.82
N ASN A 270 -25.66 4.54 15.10
CA ASN A 270 -25.37 5.82 14.46
C ASN A 270 -24.66 5.61 13.13
N LEU A 271 -24.96 6.47 12.16
CA LEU A 271 -24.23 6.54 10.89
C LEU A 271 -22.94 7.32 11.08
N ASP A 272 -21.83 6.69 10.82
CA ASP A 272 -20.50 7.29 10.96
C ASP A 272 -19.76 7.28 9.61
N ILE A 273 -19.56 8.47 9.05
CA ILE A 273 -18.84 8.64 7.79
C ILE A 273 -17.38 8.17 7.87
N THR A 274 -16.76 8.25 9.05
CA THR A 274 -15.38 7.79 9.20
C THR A 274 -15.29 6.27 9.12
N MET A 275 -16.27 5.54 9.65
CA MET A 275 -16.37 4.09 9.47
C MET A 275 -16.65 3.73 8.02
N PHE A 276 -17.54 4.47 7.33
CA PHE A 276 -17.79 4.27 5.92
C PHE A 276 -16.50 4.42 5.10
N MET A 277 -15.76 5.52 5.29
CA MET A 277 -14.50 5.79 4.59
C MET A 277 -13.43 4.72 4.84
N ASN A 278 -13.26 4.32 6.10
CA ASN A 278 -12.33 3.24 6.44
C ASN A 278 -12.77 1.90 5.84
N GLY A 279 -14.08 1.65 5.76
CA GLY A 279 -14.64 0.48 5.09
C GLY A 279 -14.32 0.42 3.60
N VAL A 280 -14.41 1.55 2.89
CA VAL A 280 -13.96 1.66 1.49
C VAL A 280 -12.50 1.22 1.36
N LEU A 281 -11.63 1.74 2.21
CA LEU A 281 -10.21 1.37 2.20
C LEU A 281 -10.00 -0.10 2.59
N GLY A 282 -10.75 -0.61 3.57
CA GLY A 282 -10.71 -2.03 3.94
C GLY A 282 -11.10 -2.97 2.80
N GLY A 283 -12.10 -2.59 2.01
CA GLY A 283 -12.51 -3.30 0.80
C GLY A 283 -11.43 -3.27 -0.30
N LEU A 284 -10.83 -2.10 -0.52
CA LEU A 284 -9.73 -1.92 -1.48
C LEU A 284 -8.53 -2.79 -1.11
N VAL A 285 -8.10 -2.74 0.15
CA VAL A 285 -6.98 -3.56 0.63
C VAL A 285 -7.30 -5.05 0.52
N GLY A 286 -8.52 -5.46 0.88
CA GLY A 286 -8.93 -6.87 0.88
C GLY A 286 -8.88 -7.51 -0.50
N ILE A 287 -9.28 -6.79 -1.55
CA ILE A 287 -9.31 -7.31 -2.93
C ILE A 287 -7.95 -7.29 -3.62
N THR A 288 -7.02 -6.44 -3.17
CA THR A 288 -5.77 -6.13 -3.85
C THR A 288 -4.89 -7.36 -4.14
N ALA A 289 -4.91 -8.39 -3.28
CA ALA A 289 -4.12 -9.61 -3.50
C ALA A 289 -4.67 -10.53 -4.59
N GLY A 290 -5.95 -10.41 -4.94
CA GLY A 290 -6.61 -11.34 -5.87
C GLY A 290 -7.58 -10.66 -6.82
N ALA A 291 -7.37 -9.37 -7.11
CA ALA A 291 -8.28 -8.60 -7.97
C ALA A 291 -8.40 -9.18 -9.39
N ASP A 292 -7.36 -9.85 -9.86
CA ASP A 292 -7.27 -10.56 -11.14
C ASP A 292 -7.86 -11.98 -11.11
N GLN A 293 -7.99 -12.58 -9.91
CA GLN A 293 -8.47 -13.95 -9.72
C GLN A 293 -9.97 -14.02 -9.37
N MET A 294 -10.55 -12.90 -8.93
CA MET A 294 -11.89 -12.86 -8.38
C MET A 294 -12.92 -12.39 -9.39
N GLY A 295 -14.09 -13.04 -9.38
CA GLY A 295 -15.25 -12.51 -10.09
C GLY A 295 -15.96 -11.40 -9.30
N PRO A 296 -16.90 -10.65 -9.94
CA PRO A 296 -17.62 -9.55 -9.31
C PRO A 296 -18.30 -9.89 -7.98
N THR A 297 -18.95 -11.06 -7.90
CA THR A 297 -19.61 -11.51 -6.66
C THR A 297 -18.63 -11.75 -5.53
N SER A 298 -17.50 -12.41 -5.82
CA SER A 298 -16.43 -12.63 -4.83
C SER A 298 -15.84 -11.31 -4.36
N ALA A 299 -15.62 -10.35 -5.26
CA ALA A 299 -15.13 -9.03 -4.92
C ALA A 299 -16.06 -8.28 -3.95
N ILE A 300 -17.39 -8.36 -4.15
CA ILE A 300 -18.40 -7.79 -3.24
C ILE A 300 -18.30 -8.45 -1.85
N ILE A 301 -18.19 -9.78 -1.79
CA ILE A 301 -18.08 -10.51 -0.52
C ILE A 301 -16.78 -10.13 0.22
N ILE A 302 -15.66 -10.16 -0.47
CA ILE A 302 -14.35 -9.79 0.09
C ILE A 302 -14.38 -8.34 0.60
N GLY A 303 -14.93 -7.43 -0.18
CA GLY A 303 -15.06 -6.03 0.19
C GLY A 303 -15.91 -5.84 1.44
N ALA A 304 -17.08 -6.49 1.52
CA ALA A 304 -17.95 -6.41 2.69
C ALA A 304 -17.28 -6.97 3.96
N ILE A 305 -16.54 -8.08 3.84
CA ILE A 305 -15.76 -8.65 4.95
C ILE A 305 -14.65 -7.66 5.36
N GLY A 306 -13.91 -7.08 4.40
CA GLY A 306 -12.88 -6.07 4.67
C GLY A 306 -13.44 -4.87 5.44
N GLY A 307 -14.61 -4.38 5.04
CA GLY A 307 -15.31 -3.32 5.75
C GLY A 307 -15.73 -3.71 7.17
N ALA A 308 -16.23 -4.93 7.36
CA ALA A 308 -16.59 -5.45 8.69
C ALA A 308 -15.37 -5.57 9.62
N VAL A 309 -14.25 -6.10 9.10
CA VAL A 309 -12.98 -6.24 9.85
C VAL A 309 -12.48 -4.88 10.33
N VAL A 310 -12.59 -3.84 9.51
CA VAL A 310 -12.22 -2.48 9.91
C VAL A 310 -13.04 -1.99 11.11
N VAL A 311 -14.37 -2.20 11.10
CA VAL A 311 -15.24 -1.78 12.22
C VAL A 311 -14.89 -2.51 13.51
N LEU A 312 -14.53 -3.79 13.42
CA LEU A 312 -14.15 -4.59 14.59
C LEU A 312 -12.74 -4.23 15.12
N GLY A 313 -11.87 -3.68 14.25
CA GLY A 313 -10.51 -3.29 14.62
C GLY A 313 -10.37 -1.89 15.21
N VAL A 314 -11.37 -1.03 15.05
CA VAL A 314 -11.39 0.36 15.55
C VAL A 314 -12.04 0.45 16.92
#